data_1209f7ad4cf826e0501eb3525c176eea
#
_entry.id   1209f7ad4cf826e0501eb3525c176eea
#
_cell.length_a   1.000
_cell.length_b   1.000
_cell.length_c   1.000
_cell.angle_alpha   90.00
_cell.angle_beta   90.00
_cell.angle_gamma   90.00
#
_symmetry.space_group_name_H-M   'P 1'
#
loop_
_entity.id
_entity.type
_entity.pdbx_description
1 polymer ?
#
loop_
_entity_poly.entity_id
_entity_poly.type
_entity_poly.pdbx_seq_one_letter_code
_entity_poly.pdbx_strand_id
1 'polypeptide(L)'
;MHGLGNDFIIFDNIKDLNIHEIKFIKKISNRRIGIGCDQVLMIRDTVKLNTYKVTMYNSDGSETGACGNGTRCVADYLMKRDNLNSLTIESINGNLLCTRDDNVVTVNMGKPKFDWKDIPLVSEQNTQKVLLDEFEAFCLSMGNPHAVIFMKNLDELENLNLNVVGPRLEKNINFPEFTNVEFACVLKDKTIRMRVWERGVGVTMACGSGACATLVAAFKKNKSSKSNKIILDGGSLFIEWLKDGNVTLSGDTEKVYEGVIGG
;
A
#
# COMPACT_ATOMS: atom_id res chain seq x y z
N MET A 1 -3.80 -9.26 12.57
CA MET A 1 -3.69 -7.79 12.68
C MET A 1 -4.34 -7.15 11.48
N HIS A 2 -4.69 -5.87 11.58
CA HIS A 2 -5.10 -5.10 10.40
C HIS A 2 -4.54 -3.66 10.44
N GLY A 3 -4.47 -3.05 9.26
CA GLY A 3 -4.22 -1.62 9.08
C GLY A 3 -5.32 -1.05 8.19
N LEU A 4 -6.22 -0.25 8.77
CA LEU A 4 -7.35 0.36 8.06
C LEU A 4 -8.28 -0.66 7.36
N GLY A 5 -8.59 -1.78 8.03
CA GLY A 5 -9.47 -2.82 7.52
C GLY A 5 -8.81 -3.82 6.55
N ASN A 6 -7.61 -3.55 6.05
CA ASN A 6 -6.82 -4.53 5.32
C ASN A 6 -6.18 -5.49 6.34
N ASP A 7 -6.56 -6.76 6.31
CA ASP A 7 -6.26 -7.72 7.36
C ASP A 7 -5.18 -8.75 6.98
N PHE A 8 -4.39 -9.11 7.98
CA PHE A 8 -3.18 -9.90 7.80
C PHE A 8 -3.09 -11.05 8.81
N ILE A 9 -2.70 -12.23 8.32
CA ILE A 9 -2.14 -13.29 9.15
C ILE A 9 -0.61 -13.09 9.16
N ILE A 10 -0.04 -12.94 10.36
CA ILE A 10 1.40 -12.76 10.53
C ILE A 10 1.97 -14.02 11.19
N PHE A 11 2.89 -14.67 10.51
CA PHE A 11 3.67 -15.78 11.03
C PHE A 11 5.04 -15.32 11.48
N ASP A 12 5.38 -15.61 12.72
CA ASP A 12 6.68 -15.27 13.29
C ASP A 12 7.58 -16.50 13.40
N ASN A 13 8.76 -16.45 12.75
CA ASN A 13 9.85 -17.42 12.85
C ASN A 13 9.47 -18.89 12.72
N ILE A 14 8.61 -19.25 11.79
CA ILE A 14 8.22 -20.65 11.60
C ILE A 14 9.36 -21.40 10.90
N LYS A 15 9.97 -22.35 11.61
CA LYS A 15 11.14 -23.10 11.13
C LYS A 15 10.80 -24.34 10.29
N ASP A 16 9.64 -24.98 10.48
CA ASP A 16 9.41 -26.36 10.06
C ASP A 16 8.12 -26.62 9.25
N LEU A 17 7.42 -25.63 8.79
CA LEU A 17 6.24 -25.84 7.95
C LEU A 17 6.55 -25.53 6.49
N ASN A 18 6.06 -26.37 5.57
CA ASN A 18 5.97 -26.05 4.13
C ASN A 18 4.94 -24.93 3.87
N ILE A 19 4.96 -23.91 4.74
CA ILE A 19 4.03 -22.76 4.73
C ILE A 19 4.18 -21.87 3.51
N HIS A 20 5.27 -22.03 2.75
CA HIS A 20 5.48 -21.38 1.47
C HIS A 20 4.73 -22.08 0.32
N GLU A 21 4.08 -23.21 0.60
CA GLU A 21 3.26 -23.86 -0.41
C GLU A 21 2.02 -23.01 -0.71
N ILE A 22 1.81 -22.73 -1.98
CA ILE A 22 0.63 -21.98 -2.47
C ILE A 22 -0.68 -22.55 -1.92
N LYS A 23 -0.77 -23.89 -1.78
CA LYS A 23 -1.93 -24.56 -1.23
C LYS A 23 -2.20 -24.19 0.22
N PHE A 24 -1.16 -24.09 1.05
CA PHE A 24 -1.28 -23.67 2.44
C PHE A 24 -1.76 -22.23 2.53
N ILE A 25 -1.13 -21.30 1.78
CA ILE A 25 -1.51 -19.90 1.75
C ILE A 25 -2.98 -19.74 1.35
N LYS A 26 -3.40 -20.38 0.25
CA LYS A 26 -4.81 -20.37 -0.20
C LYS A 26 -5.77 -20.89 0.85
N LYS A 27 -5.43 -22.02 1.52
CA LYS A 27 -6.27 -22.61 2.55
C LYS A 27 -6.44 -21.68 3.74
N ILE A 28 -5.34 -21.12 4.27
CA ILE A 28 -5.38 -20.31 5.48
C ILE A 28 -6.02 -18.95 5.25
N SER A 29 -5.86 -18.38 4.04
CA SER A 29 -6.46 -17.09 3.65
C SER A 29 -7.97 -17.19 3.38
N ASN A 30 -8.49 -18.40 3.20
CA ASN A 30 -9.92 -18.58 2.91
C ASN A 30 -10.78 -18.23 4.14
N ARG A 31 -11.68 -17.25 3.99
CA ARG A 31 -12.53 -16.75 5.08
C ARG A 31 -13.62 -17.73 5.57
N ARG A 32 -13.83 -18.85 4.86
CA ARG A 32 -14.87 -19.85 5.20
C ARG A 32 -14.30 -21.13 5.83
N ILE A 33 -13.11 -21.55 5.41
CA ILE A 33 -12.50 -22.82 5.79
C ILE A 33 -11.09 -22.67 6.38
N GLY A 34 -10.55 -21.47 6.39
CA GLY A 34 -9.28 -21.08 7.03
C GLY A 34 -9.50 -20.04 8.11
N ILE A 35 -8.45 -19.32 8.45
CA ILE A 35 -8.52 -18.15 9.33
C ILE A 35 -9.18 -16.97 8.60
N GLY A 36 -8.81 -16.79 7.32
CA GLY A 36 -9.26 -15.69 6.49
C GLY A 36 -8.42 -14.43 6.65
N CYS A 37 -7.91 -13.92 5.54
CA CYS A 37 -7.19 -12.65 5.47
C CYS A 37 -7.06 -12.18 4.02
N ASP A 38 -6.66 -10.92 3.86
CA ASP A 38 -6.28 -10.38 2.54
C ASP A 38 -4.88 -10.86 2.14
N GLN A 39 -3.94 -10.90 3.10
CA GLN A 39 -2.56 -11.32 2.84
C GLN A 39 -1.96 -12.08 4.03
N VAL A 40 -1.00 -12.97 3.72
CA VAL A 40 -0.19 -13.71 4.70
C VAL A 40 1.21 -13.12 4.71
N LEU A 41 1.70 -12.75 5.90
CA LEU A 41 3.01 -12.14 6.10
C LEU A 41 3.88 -13.07 6.93
N MET A 42 5.06 -13.41 6.41
CA MET A 42 6.00 -14.34 7.06
C MET A 42 7.26 -13.61 7.47
N ILE A 43 7.52 -13.59 8.77
CA ILE A 43 8.70 -12.96 9.37
C ILE A 43 9.80 -13.99 9.52
N ARG A 44 11.03 -13.58 9.22
CA ARG A 44 12.26 -14.29 9.53
C ARG A 44 13.28 -13.32 10.11
N ASP A 45 13.90 -13.72 11.21
CA ASP A 45 15.05 -13.00 11.75
C ASP A 45 16.23 -13.06 10.77
N THR A 46 17.04 -12.02 10.78
CA THR A 46 18.28 -11.96 9.98
C THR A 46 19.48 -11.88 10.91
N VAL A 47 20.68 -12.02 10.36
CA VAL A 47 21.94 -11.81 11.10
C VAL A 47 22.25 -10.33 11.36
N LYS A 48 21.50 -9.42 10.70
CA LYS A 48 21.68 -7.98 10.86
C LYS A 48 20.83 -7.47 12.02
N LEU A 49 21.43 -6.63 12.86
CA LEU A 49 20.76 -6.03 14.01
C LEU A 49 19.49 -5.26 13.56
N ASN A 50 18.41 -5.46 14.29
CA ASN A 50 17.11 -4.81 14.07
C ASN A 50 16.63 -4.87 12.61
N THR A 51 16.96 -5.97 11.91
CA THR A 51 16.59 -6.17 10.52
C THR A 51 15.88 -7.52 10.37
N TYR A 52 14.72 -7.51 9.74
CA TYR A 52 13.86 -8.68 9.59
C TYR A 52 13.48 -8.87 8.12
N LYS A 53 13.55 -10.10 7.65
CA LYS A 53 13.07 -10.43 6.31
C LYS A 53 11.58 -10.74 6.37
N VAL A 54 10.80 -10.11 5.51
CA VAL A 54 9.35 -10.33 5.42
C VAL A 54 8.99 -10.74 4.00
N THR A 55 8.37 -11.91 3.89
CA THR A 55 7.76 -12.39 2.64
C THR A 55 6.25 -12.22 2.75
N MET A 56 5.64 -11.63 1.73
CA MET A 56 4.20 -11.32 1.70
C MET A 56 3.52 -12.10 0.59
N TYR A 57 2.39 -12.73 0.89
CA TYR A 57 1.59 -13.49 -0.06
C TYR A 57 0.17 -12.96 -0.11
N ASN A 58 -0.35 -12.81 -1.31
CA ASN A 58 -1.78 -12.59 -1.53
C ASN A 58 -2.58 -13.84 -1.18
N SER A 59 -3.88 -13.72 -0.99
CA SER A 59 -4.78 -14.83 -0.68
C SER A 59 -4.81 -15.93 -1.76
N ASP A 60 -4.41 -15.61 -2.99
CA ASP A 60 -4.26 -16.57 -4.10
C ASP A 60 -2.92 -17.33 -4.08
N GLY A 61 -2.04 -17.03 -3.13
CA GLY A 61 -0.73 -17.63 -2.96
C GLY A 61 0.38 -17.01 -3.80
N SER A 62 0.11 -15.98 -4.58
CA SER A 62 1.13 -15.22 -5.29
C SER A 62 1.94 -14.36 -4.31
N GLU A 63 3.27 -14.32 -4.50
CA GLU A 63 4.13 -13.43 -3.72
C GLU A 63 3.95 -11.98 -4.19
N THR A 64 3.92 -11.04 -3.23
CA THR A 64 3.82 -9.60 -3.50
C THR A 64 4.95 -8.84 -2.82
N GLY A 65 5.35 -7.73 -3.45
CA GLY A 65 6.59 -7.06 -3.06
C GLY A 65 6.49 -6.13 -1.86
N ALA A 66 5.37 -5.43 -1.69
CA ALA A 66 5.17 -4.53 -0.56
C ALA A 66 3.69 -4.18 -0.40
N CYS A 67 3.27 -4.19 0.85
CA CYS A 67 2.00 -3.64 1.29
C CYS A 67 2.28 -2.69 2.44
N GLY A 68 2.08 -1.39 2.25
CA GLY A 68 2.34 -0.39 3.28
C GLY A 68 1.57 -0.66 4.58
N ASN A 69 0.34 -1.18 4.47
CA ASN A 69 -0.49 -1.57 5.62
C ASN A 69 0.11 -2.80 6.34
N GLY A 70 0.47 -3.85 5.59
CA GLY A 70 1.11 -5.04 6.12
C GLY A 70 2.47 -4.75 6.75
N THR A 71 3.27 -3.90 6.11
CA THR A 71 4.56 -3.45 6.64
C THR A 71 4.39 -2.77 8.00
N ARG A 72 3.39 -1.88 8.17
CA ARG A 72 3.10 -1.24 9.48
C ARG A 72 2.72 -2.28 10.53
N CYS A 73 1.85 -3.24 10.19
CA CYS A 73 1.44 -4.29 11.13
C CYS A 73 2.62 -5.15 11.60
N VAL A 74 3.49 -5.58 10.67
CA VAL A 74 4.69 -6.35 11.01
C VAL A 74 5.66 -5.51 11.83
N ALA A 75 5.90 -4.25 11.45
CA ALA A 75 6.79 -3.35 12.16
C ALA A 75 6.31 -3.10 13.59
N ASP A 76 5.01 -2.83 13.80
CA ASP A 76 4.43 -2.67 15.14
C ASP A 76 4.60 -3.92 16.01
N TYR A 77 4.29 -5.10 15.41
CA TYR A 77 4.46 -6.38 16.08
C TYR A 77 5.90 -6.60 16.54
N LEU A 78 6.87 -6.44 15.62
CA LEU A 78 8.29 -6.66 15.90
C LEU A 78 8.85 -5.65 16.90
N MET A 79 8.49 -4.36 16.77
CA MET A 79 8.94 -3.33 17.70
C MET A 79 8.41 -3.58 19.12
N LYS A 80 7.19 -4.10 19.26
CA LYS A 80 6.65 -4.51 20.56
C LYS A 80 7.30 -5.78 21.09
N ARG A 81 7.51 -6.79 20.22
CA ARG A 81 8.16 -8.06 20.60
C ARG A 81 9.58 -7.84 21.14
N ASP A 82 10.37 -7.02 20.46
CA ASP A 82 11.80 -6.86 20.70
C ASP A 82 12.14 -5.56 21.45
N ASN A 83 11.13 -4.83 21.90
CA ASN A 83 11.26 -3.55 22.61
C ASN A 83 12.10 -2.50 21.83
N LEU A 84 11.77 -2.30 20.57
CA LEU A 84 12.45 -1.40 19.66
C LEU A 84 11.54 -0.21 19.28
N ASN A 85 12.15 0.94 18.92
CA ASN A 85 11.47 2.07 18.33
C ASN A 85 11.79 2.27 16.84
N SER A 86 12.74 1.48 16.31
CA SER A 86 13.12 1.51 14.90
C SER A 86 13.64 0.16 14.46
N LEU A 87 13.29 -0.24 13.23
CA LEU A 87 13.76 -1.45 12.59
C LEU A 87 13.75 -1.32 11.07
N THR A 88 14.42 -2.25 10.40
CA THR A 88 14.39 -2.39 8.94
C THR A 88 13.68 -3.67 8.54
N ILE A 89 12.74 -3.58 7.60
CA ILE A 89 12.11 -4.72 6.94
C ILE A 89 12.75 -4.90 5.56
N GLU A 90 13.37 -6.07 5.35
CA GLU A 90 13.84 -6.50 4.03
C GLU A 90 12.68 -7.19 3.29
N SER A 91 12.28 -6.62 2.15
CA SER A 91 11.26 -7.18 1.26
C SER A 91 11.84 -7.40 -0.14
N ILE A 92 11.09 -8.08 -1.02
CA ILE A 92 11.51 -8.27 -2.43
C ILE A 92 11.72 -6.93 -3.16
N ASN A 93 11.04 -5.86 -2.75
CA ASN A 93 11.15 -4.52 -3.36
C ASN A 93 12.22 -3.64 -2.69
N GLY A 94 12.99 -4.18 -1.73
CA GLY A 94 14.02 -3.46 -1.02
C GLY A 94 13.78 -3.30 0.48
N ASN A 95 14.58 -2.46 1.10
CA ASN A 95 14.57 -2.24 2.54
C ASN A 95 13.66 -1.07 2.90
N LEU A 96 12.78 -1.32 3.86
CA LEU A 96 11.85 -0.34 4.40
C LEU A 96 12.25 -0.01 5.85
N LEU A 97 12.67 1.23 6.11
CA LEU A 97 12.88 1.72 7.45
C LEU A 97 11.53 2.02 8.10
N CYS A 98 11.31 1.44 9.27
CA CYS A 98 10.12 1.63 10.06
C CYS A 98 10.48 2.23 11.43
N THR A 99 9.70 3.19 11.89
CA THR A 99 9.82 3.79 13.22
C THR A 99 8.47 3.80 13.92
N ARG A 100 8.49 3.82 15.25
CA ARG A 100 7.29 3.94 16.07
C ARG A 100 7.43 5.09 17.07
N ASP A 101 6.40 5.92 17.12
CA ASP A 101 6.22 6.93 18.14
C ASP A 101 4.84 6.68 18.78
N ASP A 102 4.84 6.37 20.07
CA ASP A 102 3.66 5.84 20.79
C ASP A 102 3.00 4.68 20.03
N ASN A 103 1.78 4.88 19.55
CA ASN A 103 1.01 3.89 18.79
C ASN A 103 1.05 4.08 17.27
N VAL A 104 1.75 5.10 16.80
CA VAL A 104 1.82 5.41 15.36
C VAL A 104 3.06 4.79 14.75
N VAL A 105 2.86 3.95 13.75
CA VAL A 105 3.96 3.36 12.97
C VAL A 105 4.14 4.14 11.68
N THR A 106 5.37 4.55 11.45
CA THR A 106 5.79 5.26 10.23
C THR A 106 6.70 4.37 9.39
N VAL A 107 6.39 4.22 8.13
CA VAL A 107 7.17 3.47 7.14
C VAL A 107 7.73 4.42 6.10
N ASN A 108 9.04 4.35 5.83
CA ASN A 108 9.66 5.01 4.70
C ASN A 108 9.40 4.22 3.43
N MET A 109 8.56 4.76 2.56
CA MET A 109 8.12 4.14 1.30
C MET A 109 9.07 4.41 0.13
N GLY A 110 10.21 5.09 0.38
CA GLY A 110 11.20 5.43 -0.64
C GLY A 110 10.83 6.67 -1.45
N LYS A 111 11.51 6.85 -2.59
CA LYS A 111 11.36 8.04 -3.44
C LYS A 111 10.38 7.79 -4.58
N PRO A 112 9.48 8.74 -4.86
CA PRO A 112 8.62 8.64 -6.04
C PRO A 112 9.46 8.79 -7.31
N LYS A 113 9.09 8.04 -8.34
CA LYS A 113 9.72 8.09 -9.66
C LYS A 113 8.72 8.61 -10.68
N PHE A 114 9.20 9.43 -11.61
CA PHE A 114 8.35 10.15 -12.57
C PHE A 114 8.70 9.85 -14.02
N ASP A 115 9.80 9.15 -14.28
CA ASP A 115 10.15 8.73 -15.64
C ASP A 115 9.12 7.71 -16.14
N TRP A 116 8.71 7.84 -17.39
CA TRP A 116 7.73 6.95 -17.99
C TRP A 116 8.17 5.47 -17.99
N LYS A 117 9.48 5.20 -18.03
CA LYS A 117 10.04 3.84 -17.93
C LYS A 117 9.89 3.25 -16.53
N ASP A 118 9.99 4.07 -15.48
CA ASP A 118 9.80 3.63 -14.09
C ASP A 118 8.33 3.37 -13.74
N ILE A 119 7.40 3.97 -14.51
CA ILE A 119 5.94 3.79 -14.36
C ILE A 119 5.43 2.62 -15.21
N PRO A 120 6.23 1.96 -15.96
CA PRO A 120 6.24 1.30 -17.25
C PRO A 120 5.07 1.68 -18.18
N LEU A 121 5.06 2.95 -18.62
CA LEU A 121 4.15 3.40 -19.68
C LEU A 121 4.60 2.86 -21.03
N VAL A 122 3.66 2.69 -21.95
CA VAL A 122 3.90 2.14 -23.30
C VAL A 122 4.89 2.96 -24.15
N SER A 123 4.98 4.28 -23.90
CA SER A 123 5.86 5.20 -24.64
C SER A 123 6.17 6.45 -23.82
N GLU A 124 7.19 7.20 -24.24
CA GLU A 124 7.54 8.49 -23.66
C GLU A 124 6.41 9.49 -23.81
N GLN A 125 5.99 10.06 -22.70
CA GLN A 125 4.95 11.09 -22.63
C GLN A 125 5.05 11.89 -21.33
N ASN A 126 4.27 12.98 -21.25
CA ASN A 126 4.18 13.78 -20.03
C ASN A 126 3.39 13.03 -18.95
N THR A 127 4.10 12.44 -18.00
CA THR A 127 3.51 11.64 -16.92
C THR A 127 2.62 12.42 -15.97
N GLN A 128 2.69 13.75 -15.98
CA GLN A 128 1.81 14.61 -15.17
C GLN A 128 0.44 14.86 -15.81
N LYS A 129 0.26 14.44 -17.08
CA LYS A 129 -0.96 14.65 -17.87
C LYS A 129 -1.19 13.52 -18.86
N VAL A 130 -1.34 12.31 -18.33
CA VAL A 130 -1.68 11.13 -19.14
C VAL A 130 -3.20 11.09 -19.29
N LEU A 131 -3.69 11.02 -20.54
CA LEU A 131 -5.10 10.86 -20.79
C LEU A 131 -5.49 9.38 -20.73
N LEU A 132 -6.39 9.06 -19.82
CA LEU A 132 -6.96 7.74 -19.63
C LEU A 132 -8.46 7.81 -19.92
N ASP A 133 -8.86 7.50 -21.14
CA ASP A 133 -10.21 7.70 -21.65
C ASP A 133 -10.65 9.18 -21.44
N GLU A 134 -11.67 9.42 -20.61
CA GLU A 134 -12.18 10.77 -20.28
C GLU A 134 -11.42 11.45 -19.10
N PHE A 135 -10.45 10.77 -18.47
CA PHE A 135 -9.76 11.27 -17.28
C PHE A 135 -8.32 11.72 -17.58
N GLU A 136 -7.93 12.87 -17.03
CA GLU A 136 -6.52 13.28 -16.96
C GLU A 136 -5.90 12.75 -15.66
N ALA A 137 -4.90 11.90 -15.77
CA ALA A 137 -4.19 11.31 -14.64
C ALA A 137 -2.78 11.89 -14.48
N PHE A 138 -2.34 12.04 -13.23
CA PHE A 138 -0.93 12.20 -12.88
C PHE A 138 -0.36 10.82 -12.59
N CYS A 139 0.60 10.36 -13.40
CA CYS A 139 1.20 9.04 -13.27
C CYS A 139 2.57 9.13 -12.62
N LEU A 140 2.84 8.21 -11.69
CA LEU A 140 4.11 8.06 -10.99
C LEU A 140 4.27 6.64 -10.48
N SER A 141 5.50 6.29 -10.04
CA SER A 141 5.78 5.01 -9.39
C SER A 141 6.21 5.23 -7.94
N MET A 142 5.64 4.44 -7.04
CA MET A 142 6.09 4.26 -5.64
C MET A 142 6.74 2.88 -5.43
N GLY A 143 7.39 2.34 -6.49
CA GLY A 143 7.82 0.95 -6.60
C GLY A 143 6.81 0.06 -7.34
N ASN A 144 5.63 0.59 -7.57
CA ASN A 144 4.54 0.07 -8.40
C ASN A 144 3.83 1.26 -9.09
N PRO A 145 3.19 1.05 -10.25
CA PRO A 145 2.57 2.13 -11.02
C PRO A 145 1.27 2.65 -10.37
N HIS A 146 1.11 3.97 -10.42
CA HIS A 146 -0.06 4.70 -9.93
C HIS A 146 -0.53 5.74 -10.95
N ALA A 147 -1.84 5.83 -11.14
CA ALA A 147 -2.51 6.84 -11.93
C ALA A 147 -3.49 7.62 -11.04
N VAL A 148 -3.10 8.85 -10.65
CA VAL A 148 -3.88 9.69 -9.73
C VAL A 148 -4.76 10.65 -10.53
N ILE A 149 -6.07 10.56 -10.33
CA ILE A 149 -7.10 11.37 -10.98
C ILE A 149 -7.74 12.27 -9.93
N PHE A 150 -7.71 13.59 -10.16
CA PHE A 150 -8.35 14.53 -9.25
C PHE A 150 -9.76 14.86 -9.70
N MET A 151 -10.74 14.48 -8.86
CA MET A 151 -12.15 14.79 -9.04
C MET A 151 -12.43 16.26 -8.67
N LYS A 152 -13.45 16.85 -9.26
CA LYS A 152 -13.78 18.27 -9.05
C LYS A 152 -14.34 18.54 -7.65
N ASN A 153 -15.10 17.59 -7.11
CA ASN A 153 -15.74 17.68 -5.80
C ASN A 153 -15.95 16.30 -5.17
N LEU A 154 -16.35 16.29 -3.91
CA LEU A 154 -16.58 15.07 -3.14
C LEU A 154 -17.74 14.24 -3.68
N ASP A 155 -18.80 14.88 -4.14
CA ASP A 155 -19.99 14.17 -4.65
C ASP A 155 -19.66 13.36 -5.91
N GLU A 156 -18.86 13.93 -6.83
CA GLU A 156 -18.35 13.18 -7.99
C GLU A 156 -17.50 11.98 -7.57
N LEU A 157 -16.65 12.14 -6.55
CA LEU A 157 -15.80 11.06 -6.05
C LEU A 157 -16.62 9.94 -5.42
N GLU A 158 -17.56 10.28 -4.52
CA GLU A 158 -18.33 9.27 -3.77
C GLU A 158 -19.36 8.54 -4.66
N ASN A 159 -19.92 9.22 -5.65
CA ASN A 159 -20.86 8.61 -6.59
C ASN A 159 -20.18 7.86 -7.75
N LEU A 160 -18.85 7.90 -7.86
CA LEU A 160 -18.12 7.18 -8.90
C LEU A 160 -18.21 5.67 -8.70
N ASN A 161 -18.72 4.95 -9.69
CA ASN A 161 -18.76 3.49 -9.66
C ASN A 161 -17.40 2.91 -10.07
N LEU A 162 -16.54 2.64 -9.06
CA LEU A 162 -15.19 2.10 -9.28
C LEU A 162 -15.21 0.73 -9.97
N ASN A 163 -16.24 -0.09 -9.77
CA ASN A 163 -16.34 -1.40 -10.43
C ASN A 163 -16.58 -1.28 -11.95
N VAL A 164 -16.98 -0.11 -12.44
CA VAL A 164 -17.15 0.16 -13.88
C VAL A 164 -15.90 0.83 -14.45
N VAL A 165 -15.41 1.89 -13.80
CA VAL A 165 -14.28 2.68 -14.35
C VAL A 165 -12.92 2.05 -14.03
N GLY A 166 -12.78 1.42 -12.87
CA GLY A 166 -11.51 0.86 -12.40
C GLY A 166 -10.90 -0.18 -13.34
N PRO A 167 -11.62 -1.26 -13.73
CA PRO A 167 -11.08 -2.28 -14.63
C PRO A 167 -10.66 -1.74 -16.00
N ARG A 168 -11.35 -0.71 -16.48
CA ARG A 168 -11.07 -0.06 -17.76
C ARG A 168 -9.79 0.75 -17.71
N LEU A 169 -9.62 1.54 -16.64
CA LEU A 169 -8.44 2.40 -16.48
C LEU A 169 -7.21 1.61 -16.03
N GLU A 170 -7.36 0.59 -15.17
CA GLU A 170 -6.29 -0.34 -14.80
C GLU A 170 -5.59 -0.92 -16.04
N LYS A 171 -6.40 -1.33 -17.04
CA LYS A 171 -5.96 -2.02 -18.27
C LYS A 171 -5.85 -1.06 -19.46
N ASN A 172 -5.81 0.24 -19.23
CA ASN A 172 -5.66 1.21 -20.30
C ASN A 172 -4.38 0.92 -21.10
N ILE A 173 -4.42 1.13 -22.42
CA ILE A 173 -3.33 0.84 -23.35
C ILE A 173 -2.01 1.53 -22.96
N ASN A 174 -2.06 2.61 -22.19
CA ASN A 174 -0.87 3.28 -21.68
C ASN A 174 -0.09 2.44 -20.66
N PHE A 175 -0.71 1.43 -20.03
CA PHE A 175 -0.12 0.60 -18.98
C PHE A 175 -0.06 -0.88 -19.39
N PRO A 176 0.99 -1.33 -20.10
CA PRO A 176 1.14 -2.73 -20.52
C PRO A 176 1.15 -3.71 -19.32
N GLU A 177 1.62 -3.27 -18.16
CA GLU A 177 1.71 -4.04 -16.92
C GLU A 177 0.59 -3.71 -15.93
N PHE A 178 -0.46 -3.01 -16.39
CA PHE A 178 -1.58 -2.50 -15.59
C PHE A 178 -1.12 -1.48 -14.52
N THR A 179 -2.07 -0.79 -13.88
CA THR A 179 -1.79 0.26 -12.89
C THR A 179 -2.80 0.27 -11.77
N ASN A 180 -2.40 0.79 -10.60
CA ASN A 180 -3.35 1.22 -9.57
C ASN A 180 -3.96 2.56 -10.01
N VAL A 181 -5.23 2.76 -9.74
CA VAL A 181 -5.94 4.00 -10.10
C VAL A 181 -6.52 4.63 -8.84
N GLU A 182 -6.04 5.81 -8.51
CA GLU A 182 -6.49 6.60 -7.38
C GLU A 182 -7.40 7.74 -7.85
N PHE A 183 -8.59 7.82 -7.28
CA PHE A 183 -9.51 8.94 -7.45
C PHE A 183 -9.48 9.78 -6.18
N ALA A 184 -9.11 11.06 -6.29
CA ALA A 184 -8.86 11.92 -5.15
C ALA A 184 -9.59 13.26 -5.24
N CYS A 185 -10.02 13.77 -4.10
CA CYS A 185 -10.61 15.11 -3.98
C CYS A 185 -9.99 15.85 -2.80
N VAL A 186 -9.55 17.07 -3.01
CA VAL A 186 -9.07 17.94 -1.93
C VAL A 186 -10.28 18.60 -1.27
N LEU A 187 -10.46 18.37 0.02
CA LEU A 187 -11.59 18.87 0.80
C LEU A 187 -11.38 20.32 1.24
N LYS A 188 -12.42 20.94 1.79
CA LYS A 188 -12.39 22.35 2.25
C LYS A 188 -11.37 22.60 3.35
N ASP A 189 -11.19 21.61 4.24
CA ASP A 189 -10.20 21.64 5.33
C ASP A 189 -8.77 21.30 4.87
N LYS A 190 -8.57 21.17 3.56
CA LYS A 190 -7.31 20.79 2.89
C LYS A 190 -6.90 19.33 3.03
N THR A 191 -7.60 18.49 3.79
CA THR A 191 -7.37 17.04 3.74
C THR A 191 -7.72 16.49 2.35
N ILE A 192 -7.24 15.29 2.04
CA ILE A 192 -7.49 14.66 0.74
C ILE A 192 -8.32 13.39 0.95
N ARG A 193 -9.51 13.35 0.38
CA ARG A 193 -10.31 12.13 0.28
C ARG A 193 -9.86 11.33 -0.95
N MET A 194 -9.63 10.04 -0.80
CA MET A 194 -9.15 9.14 -1.86
C MET A 194 -9.94 7.84 -1.84
N ARG A 195 -10.29 7.34 -3.02
CA ARG A 195 -10.78 5.99 -3.28
C ARG A 195 -9.87 5.33 -4.32
N VAL A 196 -9.71 4.01 -4.27
CA VAL A 196 -8.73 3.31 -5.08
C VAL A 196 -9.31 2.07 -5.76
N TRP A 197 -8.84 1.82 -6.96
CA TRP A 197 -8.88 0.54 -7.65
C TRP A 197 -7.46 0.00 -7.71
N GLU A 198 -7.17 -1.04 -6.93
CA GLU A 198 -5.83 -1.65 -6.90
C GLU A 198 -5.63 -2.64 -8.04
N ARG A 199 -4.46 -2.59 -8.66
CA ARG A 199 -4.01 -3.46 -9.74
C ARG A 199 -4.13 -4.94 -9.38
N GLY A 200 -4.95 -5.68 -10.14
CA GLY A 200 -5.17 -7.11 -9.94
C GLY A 200 -6.06 -7.48 -8.75
N VAL A 201 -6.53 -6.51 -7.98
CA VAL A 201 -7.34 -6.75 -6.76
C VAL A 201 -8.74 -6.16 -6.89
N GLY A 202 -8.84 -4.90 -7.31
CA GLY A 202 -10.10 -4.17 -7.37
C GLY A 202 -10.25 -3.09 -6.30
N VAL A 203 -11.48 -2.83 -5.87
CA VAL A 203 -11.76 -1.87 -4.79
C VAL A 203 -11.25 -2.42 -3.46
N THR A 204 -10.42 -1.66 -2.77
CA THR A 204 -9.91 -1.99 -1.43
C THR A 204 -10.18 -0.85 -0.45
N MET A 205 -10.17 -1.18 0.84
CA MET A 205 -10.42 -0.21 1.91
C MET A 205 -9.26 0.78 2.08
N ALA A 206 -8.02 0.38 1.74
CA ALA A 206 -6.84 1.24 1.89
C ALA A 206 -5.66 0.72 1.06
N CYS A 207 -5.04 1.64 0.29
CA CYS A 207 -3.79 1.42 -0.43
C CYS A 207 -2.73 2.41 0.05
N GLY A 208 -1.68 1.91 0.71
CA GLY A 208 -0.63 2.76 1.29
C GLY A 208 0.22 3.45 0.23
N SER A 209 0.67 2.74 -0.81
CA SER A 209 1.43 3.33 -1.92
C SER A 209 0.58 4.31 -2.73
N GLY A 210 -0.71 4.01 -2.92
CA GLY A 210 -1.67 4.91 -3.55
C GLY A 210 -1.87 6.22 -2.77
N ALA A 211 -1.91 6.16 -1.43
CA ALA A 211 -1.97 7.36 -0.60
C ALA A 211 -0.69 8.22 -0.75
N CYS A 212 0.49 7.58 -0.80
CA CYS A 212 1.76 8.26 -1.06
C CYS A 212 1.76 8.91 -2.45
N ALA A 213 1.35 8.17 -3.48
CA ALA A 213 1.24 8.67 -4.85
C ALA A 213 0.28 9.87 -4.94
N THR A 214 -0.85 9.79 -4.25
CA THR A 214 -1.87 10.86 -4.21
C THR A 214 -1.32 12.14 -3.59
N LEU A 215 -0.61 12.06 -2.46
CA LEU A 215 0.02 13.26 -1.87
C LEU A 215 1.04 13.89 -2.82
N VAL A 216 1.93 13.07 -3.39
CA VAL A 216 2.98 13.55 -4.31
C VAL A 216 2.37 14.23 -5.53
N ALA A 217 1.35 13.63 -6.14
CA ALA A 217 0.62 14.20 -7.26
C ALA A 217 -0.09 15.50 -6.87
N ALA A 218 -0.75 15.55 -5.70
CA ALA A 218 -1.42 16.74 -5.19
C ALA A 218 -0.44 17.90 -4.97
N PHE A 219 0.72 17.63 -4.38
CA PHE A 219 1.77 18.65 -4.22
C PHE A 219 2.28 19.16 -5.58
N LYS A 220 2.59 18.26 -6.50
CA LYS A 220 3.07 18.62 -7.85
C LYS A 220 2.06 19.42 -8.66
N LYS A 221 0.76 19.22 -8.43
CA LYS A 221 -0.33 19.99 -9.03
C LYS A 221 -0.71 21.25 -8.20
N ASN A 222 0.08 21.63 -7.19
CA ASN A 222 -0.18 22.77 -6.28
C ASN A 222 -1.55 22.69 -5.55
N LYS A 223 -2.01 21.49 -5.27
CA LYS A 223 -3.29 21.21 -4.58
C LYS A 223 -3.11 20.94 -3.08
N SER A 224 -1.88 20.62 -2.63
CA SER A 224 -1.55 20.25 -1.24
C SER A 224 -0.15 20.71 -0.87
N SER A 225 0.14 20.75 0.44
CA SER A 225 1.50 20.82 0.99
C SER A 225 2.22 19.47 0.83
N LYS A 226 3.49 19.39 1.24
CA LYS A 226 4.29 18.15 1.24
C LYS A 226 3.90 17.17 2.33
N SER A 227 3.01 17.54 3.23
CA SER A 227 2.46 16.66 4.27
C SER A 227 0.96 16.85 4.34
N ASN A 228 0.22 15.75 4.42
CA ASN A 228 -1.23 15.81 4.51
C ASN A 228 -1.84 14.52 5.05
N LYS A 229 -3.06 14.63 5.56
CA LYS A 229 -3.93 13.51 5.91
C LYS A 229 -4.69 13.06 4.66
N ILE A 230 -4.54 11.79 4.34
CA ILE A 230 -5.29 11.11 3.27
C ILE A 230 -6.39 10.26 3.90
N ILE A 231 -7.63 10.52 3.53
CA ILE A 231 -8.82 9.81 4.03
C ILE A 231 -9.20 8.76 2.99
N LEU A 232 -9.14 7.49 3.37
CA LEU A 232 -9.51 6.33 2.58
C LEU A 232 -10.82 5.72 3.09
N ASP A 233 -11.36 4.70 2.44
CA ASP A 233 -12.58 4.02 2.87
C ASP A 233 -12.39 3.32 4.24
N GLY A 234 -11.20 2.79 4.51
CA GLY A 234 -10.87 2.10 5.76
C GLY A 234 -10.38 3.02 6.90
N GLY A 235 -10.17 4.30 6.66
CA GLY A 235 -9.64 5.23 7.66
C GLY A 235 -8.67 6.25 7.10
N SER A 236 -7.74 6.73 7.91
CA SER A 236 -6.85 7.82 7.51
C SER A 236 -5.38 7.46 7.66
N LEU A 237 -4.57 7.94 6.73
CA LEU A 237 -3.12 7.90 6.77
C LEU A 237 -2.56 9.32 6.79
N PHE A 238 -1.45 9.52 7.48
CA PHE A 238 -0.67 10.74 7.36
C PHE A 238 0.53 10.47 6.46
N ILE A 239 0.65 11.25 5.39
CA ILE A 239 1.72 11.11 4.40
C ILE A 239 2.57 12.36 4.41
N GLU A 240 3.90 12.18 4.32
CA GLU A 240 4.84 13.29 4.23
C GLU A 240 5.90 13.02 3.16
N TRP A 241 6.10 14.00 2.28
CA TRP A 241 7.19 13.99 1.31
C TRP A 241 8.35 14.81 1.84
N LEU A 242 9.37 14.13 2.34
CA LEU A 242 10.50 14.67 3.06
C LEU A 242 11.45 15.52 2.16
N LYS A 243 12.33 16.30 2.79
CA LYS A 243 13.33 17.13 2.07
C LYS A 243 14.35 16.29 1.31
N ASP A 244 14.67 15.08 1.77
CA ASP A 244 15.59 14.14 1.12
C ASP A 244 14.97 13.42 -0.08
N GLY A 245 13.69 13.66 -0.33
CA GLY A 245 12.90 13.08 -1.42
C GLY A 245 12.18 11.79 -1.08
N ASN A 246 12.36 11.22 0.11
CA ASN A 246 11.59 10.06 0.55
C ASN A 246 10.15 10.43 0.91
N VAL A 247 9.23 9.49 0.74
CA VAL A 247 7.84 9.62 1.20
C VAL A 247 7.65 8.71 2.39
N THR A 248 7.13 9.24 3.49
CA THR A 248 6.76 8.46 4.67
C THR A 248 5.26 8.33 4.78
N LEU A 249 4.86 7.19 5.31
CA LEU A 249 3.47 6.82 5.54
C LEU A 249 3.30 6.44 7.00
N SER A 250 2.44 7.16 7.71
CA SER A 250 2.14 6.94 9.13
C SER A 250 0.67 6.59 9.31
N GLY A 251 0.39 5.67 10.22
CA GLY A 251 -0.98 5.28 10.57
C GLY A 251 -1.02 4.19 11.62
N ASP A 252 -2.21 4.00 12.16
CA ASP A 252 -2.47 3.02 13.21
C ASP A 252 -2.45 1.59 12.69
N THR A 253 -2.22 0.67 13.62
CA THR A 253 -2.33 -0.77 13.42
C THR A 253 -3.10 -1.37 14.57
N GLU A 254 -3.81 -2.46 14.33
CA GLU A 254 -4.56 -3.14 15.38
C GLU A 254 -4.26 -4.63 15.40
N LYS A 255 -3.91 -5.15 16.59
CA LYS A 255 -3.80 -6.59 16.84
C LYS A 255 -5.16 -7.11 17.29
N VAL A 256 -5.79 -7.91 16.46
CA VAL A 256 -7.13 -8.45 16.70
C VAL A 256 -7.07 -9.66 17.64
N TYR A 257 -6.22 -10.64 17.32
CA TYR A 257 -6.02 -11.84 18.13
C TYR A 257 -4.65 -12.47 17.87
N GLU A 258 -4.30 -13.45 18.68
CA GLU A 258 -3.13 -14.31 18.54
C GLU A 258 -3.56 -15.77 18.76
N GLY A 259 -2.92 -16.70 18.06
CA GLY A 259 -3.26 -18.11 18.17
C GLY A 259 -2.19 -19.02 17.63
N VAL A 260 -2.40 -20.32 17.77
CA VAL A 260 -1.53 -21.38 17.26
C VAL A 260 -2.33 -22.18 16.24
N ILE A 261 -1.71 -22.48 15.11
CA ILE A 261 -2.30 -23.37 14.11
C ILE A 261 -1.88 -24.78 14.45
N GLY A 262 -2.85 -25.66 14.68
CA GLY A 262 -2.63 -27.09 14.79
C GLY A 262 -2.22 -27.67 13.43
N GLY A 263 -1.24 -28.59 13.46
CA GLY A 263 -0.81 -29.35 12.30
C GLY A 263 -1.86 -30.35 11.80
#